data_2404864ccca95645c7e299e1aee1c099
#
_entry.id   2404864ccca95645c7e299e1aee1c099
#
_cell.length_a   1.000
_cell.length_b   1.000
_cell.length_c   1.000
_cell.angle_alpha   90.00
_cell.angle_beta   90.00
_cell.angle_gamma   90.00
#
_symmetry.space_group_name_H-M   'P 1'
#
loop_
_entity.id
_entity.type
_entity.pdbx_description
1 polymer ?
#
loop_
_entity_poly.entity_id
_entity_poly.type
_entity_poly.pdbx_seq_one_letter_code
_entity_poly.pdbx_strand_id
1 'polypeptide(L)'
;MREFLSGLFEVSLTMGAVTALLLVLSPVWKRRFRPQWRCWAWLLVALRLAVPFNVSLPRAPVVLEAPAPAAVSAAWVEEEGFQGVELTARTLPPGEAAPEAVERGLSLTTAELAFAVWAAVAAGVLAGRLLRYAAFRRRTARWCTPAGTYEGVPVYACALLSSPALTGLLRPRILLPEGVEEERRAFALAHEAMHARRRDLWRKALLLWVCALHWFNPLVWLLRRAAERDMEIACDAAVLAGRDGEWRRRYGAALLSFVPVGRPAPL
;
A
#
# COMPACT_ATOMS: atom_id res chain seq x y z
N MET A 1 2.67 3.51 -21.92
CA MET A 1 1.53 3.27 -21.03
C MET A 1 1.17 1.79 -20.90
N ARG A 2 1.09 1.02 -21.98
CA ARG A 2 0.86 -0.44 -21.94
C ARG A 2 1.87 -1.18 -21.07
N GLU A 3 3.17 -0.97 -21.28
CA GLU A 3 4.24 -1.61 -20.51
C GLU A 3 4.18 -1.28 -19.02
N PHE A 4 3.82 -0.04 -18.67
CA PHE A 4 3.63 0.34 -17.28
C PHE A 4 2.47 -0.42 -16.63
N LEU A 5 1.31 -0.47 -17.28
CA LEU A 5 0.14 -1.17 -16.76
C LEU A 5 0.37 -2.67 -16.65
N SER A 6 1.01 -3.29 -17.65
CA SER A 6 1.35 -4.72 -17.60
C SER A 6 2.34 -5.02 -16.47
N GLY A 7 3.40 -4.22 -16.31
CA GLY A 7 4.34 -4.36 -15.22
C GLY A 7 3.70 -4.15 -13.84
N LEU A 8 2.84 -3.14 -13.71
CA LEU A 8 2.07 -2.90 -12.48
C LEU A 8 1.18 -4.11 -12.13
N PHE A 9 0.50 -4.67 -13.12
CA PHE A 9 -0.39 -5.82 -12.92
C PHE A 9 0.39 -7.08 -12.56
N GLU A 10 1.50 -7.35 -13.25
CA GLU A 10 2.41 -8.47 -12.98
C GLU A 10 2.96 -8.40 -11.55
N VAL A 11 3.50 -7.23 -11.14
CA VAL A 11 3.99 -7.00 -9.77
C VAL A 11 2.87 -7.15 -8.75
N SER A 12 1.68 -6.66 -9.07
CA SER A 12 0.52 -6.77 -8.19
C SER A 12 0.08 -8.21 -8.00
N LEU A 13 0.11 -9.03 -9.05
CA LEU A 13 -0.29 -10.43 -9.01
C LEU A 13 0.75 -11.27 -8.25
N THR A 14 2.02 -11.14 -8.59
CA THR A 14 3.12 -11.90 -7.95
C THR A 14 3.25 -11.56 -6.48
N MET A 15 3.26 -10.28 -6.11
CA MET A 15 3.31 -9.86 -4.71
C MET A 15 2.00 -10.13 -3.97
N GLY A 16 0.88 -10.14 -4.68
CA GLY A 16 -0.40 -10.59 -4.16
C GLY A 16 -0.35 -12.07 -3.75
N ALA A 17 0.20 -12.94 -4.59
CA ALA A 17 0.39 -14.34 -4.26
C ALA A 17 1.32 -14.55 -3.05
N VAL A 18 2.45 -13.81 -2.99
CA VAL A 18 3.34 -13.81 -1.81
C VAL A 18 2.60 -13.34 -0.56
N THR A 19 1.80 -12.28 -0.67
CA THR A 19 0.99 -11.78 0.45
C THR A 19 -0.02 -12.82 0.92
N ALA A 20 -0.73 -13.49 0.01
CA ALA A 20 -1.67 -14.56 0.33
C ALA A 20 -0.98 -15.70 1.06
N LEU A 21 0.17 -16.15 0.56
CA LEU A 21 0.99 -17.18 1.21
C LEU A 21 1.39 -16.78 2.63
N LEU A 22 1.90 -15.56 2.83
CA LEU A 22 2.28 -15.05 4.15
C LEU A 22 1.08 -14.94 5.09
N LEU A 23 -0.10 -14.59 4.58
CA LEU A 23 -1.33 -14.53 5.37
C LEU A 23 -1.79 -15.93 5.79
N VAL A 24 -1.75 -16.92 4.90
CA VAL A 24 -2.08 -18.32 5.19
C VAL A 24 -1.10 -18.90 6.21
N LEU A 25 0.19 -18.62 6.06
CA LEU A 25 1.22 -19.09 6.99
C LEU A 25 1.27 -18.27 8.29
N SER A 26 0.49 -17.18 8.40
CA SER A 26 0.54 -16.27 9.54
C SER A 26 0.34 -16.93 10.90
N PRO A 27 -0.51 -17.96 11.11
CA PRO A 27 -0.62 -18.64 12.40
C PRO A 27 0.67 -19.32 12.83
N VAL A 28 1.41 -19.90 11.87
CA VAL A 28 2.68 -20.61 12.13
C VAL A 28 3.80 -19.62 12.44
N TRP A 29 3.98 -18.62 11.59
CA TRP A 29 5.10 -17.69 11.75
C TRP A 29 4.90 -16.71 12.92
N LYS A 30 3.64 -16.40 13.34
CA LYS A 30 3.34 -15.63 14.55
C LYS A 30 3.83 -16.32 15.81
N ARG A 31 3.84 -17.63 15.84
CA ARG A 31 4.37 -18.44 16.97
C ARG A 31 5.90 -18.51 16.97
N ARG A 32 6.52 -18.50 15.78
CA ARG A 32 7.96 -18.74 15.61
C ARG A 32 8.80 -17.47 15.60
N PHE A 33 8.28 -16.35 15.07
CA PHE A 33 9.05 -15.13 14.86
C PHE A 33 8.58 -13.98 15.77
N ARG A 34 9.57 -13.20 16.24
CA ARG A 34 9.29 -11.98 17.01
C ARG A 34 8.50 -10.98 16.16
N PRO A 35 7.62 -10.16 16.75
CA PRO A 35 6.79 -9.19 16.01
C PRO A 35 7.59 -8.24 15.12
N GLN A 36 8.80 -7.87 15.52
CA GLN A 36 9.68 -6.99 14.75
C GLN A 36 10.06 -7.58 13.38
N TRP A 37 10.39 -8.89 13.31
CA TRP A 37 10.72 -9.56 12.05
C TRP A 37 9.52 -9.64 11.11
N ARG A 38 8.34 -9.80 11.65
CA ARG A 38 7.10 -9.78 10.86
C ARG A 38 6.85 -8.41 10.24
N CYS A 39 7.10 -7.33 10.99
CA CYS A 39 7.03 -5.97 10.46
C CYS A 39 7.99 -5.76 9.29
N TRP A 40 9.22 -6.29 9.38
CA TRP A 40 10.21 -6.20 8.30
C TRP A 40 9.77 -6.99 7.06
N ALA A 41 9.19 -8.18 7.24
CA ALA A 41 8.68 -8.95 6.12
C ALA A 41 7.56 -8.21 5.36
N TRP A 42 6.59 -7.62 6.09
CA TRP A 42 5.56 -6.78 5.48
C TRP A 42 6.12 -5.55 4.79
N LEU A 43 7.15 -4.94 5.38
CA LEU A 43 7.81 -3.77 4.80
C LEU A 43 8.53 -4.10 3.50
N LEU A 44 9.20 -5.25 3.41
CA LEU A 44 9.85 -5.71 2.18
C LEU A 44 8.84 -5.93 1.05
N VAL A 45 7.71 -6.60 1.34
CA VAL A 45 6.63 -6.76 0.37
C VAL A 45 6.05 -5.41 -0.06
N ALA A 46 5.82 -4.50 0.89
CA ALA A 46 5.32 -3.17 0.60
C ALA A 46 6.32 -2.34 -0.22
N LEU A 47 7.62 -2.44 0.07
CA LEU A 47 8.66 -1.75 -0.69
C LEU A 47 8.72 -2.26 -2.14
N ARG A 48 8.60 -3.58 -2.36
CA ARG A 48 8.54 -4.15 -3.72
C ARG A 48 7.30 -3.69 -4.48
N LEU A 49 6.16 -3.60 -3.81
CA LEU A 49 4.92 -3.07 -4.39
C LEU A 49 4.97 -1.55 -4.64
N ALA A 50 5.77 -0.81 -3.86
CA ALA A 50 5.89 0.65 -4.03
C ALA A 50 6.59 1.06 -5.33
N VAL A 51 7.38 0.14 -5.91
CA VAL A 51 8.12 0.33 -7.16
C VAL A 51 7.50 -0.56 -8.23
N PRO A 52 6.60 -0.02 -9.09
CA PRO A 52 5.87 -0.81 -10.07
C PRO A 52 6.69 -1.20 -11.31
N PHE A 53 8.00 -1.03 -11.26
CA PHE A 53 8.91 -1.37 -12.36
C PHE A 53 9.60 -2.69 -12.09
N ASN A 54 9.62 -3.56 -13.11
CA ASN A 54 10.51 -4.71 -13.10
C ASN A 54 11.93 -4.19 -13.41
N VAL A 55 12.80 -4.19 -12.41
CA VAL A 55 14.23 -4.02 -12.64
C VAL A 55 14.67 -5.29 -13.34
N SER A 56 14.89 -5.22 -14.66
CA SER A 56 15.51 -6.31 -15.41
C SER A 56 16.94 -6.43 -14.91
N LEU A 57 17.16 -7.37 -13.99
CA LEU A 57 18.52 -7.79 -13.66
C LEU A 57 19.15 -8.31 -14.96
N PRO A 58 20.42 -7.95 -15.24
CA PRO A 58 21.11 -8.51 -16.39
C PRO A 58 21.01 -10.04 -16.29
N ARG A 59 20.64 -10.65 -17.44
CA ARG A 59 20.35 -12.09 -17.53
C ARG A 59 21.37 -12.89 -16.75
N ALA A 60 20.87 -13.79 -15.90
CA ALA A 60 21.71 -14.76 -15.25
C ALA A 60 22.56 -15.49 -16.33
N PRO A 61 23.87 -15.73 -16.07
CA PRO A 61 24.77 -16.36 -17.07
C PRO A 61 24.42 -17.83 -17.39
N VAL A 62 23.39 -18.38 -16.75
CA VAL A 62 22.90 -19.74 -17.00
C VAL A 62 21.59 -19.63 -17.76
N VAL A 63 21.67 -19.76 -19.07
CA VAL A 63 20.51 -20.02 -19.92
C VAL A 63 20.33 -21.55 -19.92
N LEU A 64 19.33 -22.04 -19.16
CA LEU A 64 18.84 -23.40 -19.38
C LEU A 64 18.05 -23.36 -20.69
N GLU A 65 18.69 -23.78 -21.78
CA GLU A 65 17.98 -24.02 -23.04
C GLU A 65 16.99 -25.16 -22.79
N ALA A 66 15.72 -24.78 -22.66
CA ALA A 66 14.67 -25.78 -22.77
C ALA A 66 14.72 -26.38 -24.18
N PRO A 67 14.68 -27.69 -24.36
CA PRO A 67 14.64 -28.26 -25.69
C PRO A 67 13.45 -27.65 -26.45
N ALA A 68 13.74 -27.10 -27.63
CA ALA A 68 12.72 -26.53 -28.49
C ALA A 68 11.60 -27.56 -28.69
N PRO A 69 10.33 -27.20 -28.52
CA PRO A 69 9.24 -28.09 -28.86
C PRO A 69 9.42 -28.49 -30.33
N ALA A 70 9.42 -29.81 -30.59
CA ALA A 70 9.54 -30.34 -31.94
C ALA A 70 8.52 -29.60 -32.83
N ALA A 71 9.01 -28.93 -33.85
CA ALA A 71 8.15 -28.26 -34.84
C ALA A 71 7.25 -29.31 -35.44
N VAL A 72 5.98 -29.36 -35.03
CA VAL A 72 4.97 -30.10 -35.74
C VAL A 72 4.74 -29.33 -37.03
N SER A 73 5.38 -29.83 -38.12
CA SER A 73 5.08 -29.38 -39.48
C SER A 73 3.63 -29.77 -39.76
N ALA A 74 2.70 -28.82 -39.64
CA ALA A 74 1.38 -28.99 -40.20
C ALA A 74 1.55 -29.02 -41.71
N ALA A 75 1.54 -30.22 -42.30
CA ALA A 75 1.38 -30.36 -43.74
C ALA A 75 -0.04 -29.91 -44.07
N TRP A 76 -0.13 -28.73 -44.71
CA TRP A 76 -1.39 -28.27 -45.29
C TRP A 76 -1.70 -29.17 -46.46
N VAL A 77 -2.80 -29.90 -46.36
CA VAL A 77 -3.41 -30.62 -47.50
C VAL A 77 -4.01 -29.53 -48.38
N GLU A 78 -3.45 -29.34 -49.58
CA GLU A 78 -4.08 -28.56 -50.63
C GLU A 78 -5.34 -29.26 -51.05
N GLU A 79 -6.50 -28.82 -50.64
CA GLU A 79 -7.78 -29.14 -51.26
C GLU A 79 -7.96 -28.20 -52.45
N GLU A 80 -7.87 -28.79 -53.63
CA GLU A 80 -8.24 -28.15 -54.91
C GLU A 80 -9.72 -27.74 -54.86
N GLY A 81 -9.98 -26.46 -55.15
CA GLY A 81 -11.31 -26.04 -55.57
C GLY A 81 -11.93 -24.86 -54.87
N PHE A 82 -11.27 -23.72 -54.85
CA PHE A 82 -11.96 -22.44 -54.66
C PHE A 82 -11.50 -21.46 -55.74
N GLN A 83 -12.36 -21.23 -56.78
CA GLN A 83 -12.12 -20.20 -57.78
C GLN A 83 -12.13 -18.83 -57.08
N GLY A 84 -10.96 -18.19 -57.10
CA GLY A 84 -10.75 -16.90 -56.50
C GLY A 84 -11.56 -15.79 -57.17
N VAL A 85 -12.23 -15.03 -56.35
CA VAL A 85 -12.72 -13.70 -56.73
C VAL A 85 -11.51 -12.80 -56.86
N GLU A 86 -11.15 -12.45 -58.08
CA GLU A 86 -10.10 -11.50 -58.39
C GLU A 86 -10.52 -10.10 -57.90
N LEU A 87 -10.04 -9.71 -56.72
CA LEU A 87 -10.16 -8.34 -56.27
C LEU A 87 -9.17 -7.49 -57.08
N THR A 88 -9.63 -6.93 -58.18
CA THR A 88 -8.88 -5.93 -58.92
C THR A 88 -8.69 -4.70 -58.04
N ALA A 89 -7.48 -4.56 -57.48
CA ALA A 89 -7.04 -3.34 -56.87
C ALA A 89 -7.02 -2.24 -57.96
N ARG A 90 -8.02 -1.37 -57.93
CA ARG A 90 -8.07 -0.18 -58.75
C ARG A 90 -6.97 0.77 -58.31
N THR A 91 -5.84 0.76 -59.00
CA THR A 91 -4.78 1.76 -58.81
C THR A 91 -5.32 3.13 -59.23
N LEU A 92 -5.44 4.04 -58.28
CA LEU A 92 -5.74 5.43 -58.55
C LEU A 92 -4.56 6.07 -59.31
N PRO A 93 -4.81 6.97 -60.28
CA PRO A 93 -3.77 7.63 -61.04
C PRO A 93 -2.89 8.49 -60.10
N PRO A 94 -1.56 8.59 -60.39
CA PRO A 94 -0.66 9.41 -59.60
C PRO A 94 -0.97 10.90 -59.87
N GLY A 95 -1.56 11.57 -58.89
CA GLY A 95 -1.81 13.02 -58.96
C GLY A 95 -2.91 13.60 -58.07
N GLU A 96 -3.80 12.81 -57.54
CA GLU A 96 -4.76 13.34 -56.56
C GLU A 96 -4.33 12.92 -55.14
N ALA A 97 -3.61 13.82 -54.48
CA ALA A 97 -3.45 13.75 -53.05
C ALA A 97 -4.86 13.88 -52.44
N ALA A 98 -5.36 12.78 -51.89
CA ALA A 98 -6.56 12.83 -51.07
C ALA A 98 -6.32 13.91 -49.99
N PRO A 99 -7.29 14.82 -49.74
CA PRO A 99 -7.15 15.76 -48.66
C PRO A 99 -6.93 14.96 -47.38
N GLU A 100 -5.76 15.12 -46.78
CA GLU A 100 -5.54 14.68 -45.39
C GLU A 100 -6.57 15.40 -44.53
N ALA A 101 -7.71 14.78 -44.36
CA ALA A 101 -8.61 15.13 -43.29
C ALA A 101 -7.85 14.86 -42.01
N VAL A 102 -7.19 15.90 -41.53
CA VAL A 102 -6.63 15.94 -40.16
C VAL A 102 -7.83 15.94 -39.21
N GLU A 103 -8.48 14.79 -39.11
CA GLU A 103 -9.28 14.52 -37.93
C GLU A 103 -8.33 14.39 -36.74
N ARG A 104 -7.97 15.54 -36.16
CA ARG A 104 -7.47 15.62 -34.80
C ARG A 104 -8.61 15.32 -33.84
N GLY A 105 -9.29 14.23 -34.04
CA GLY A 105 -10.09 13.60 -33.03
C GLY A 105 -9.11 13.08 -31.98
N LEU A 106 -9.32 13.44 -30.71
CA LEU A 106 -8.66 12.82 -29.57
C LEU A 106 -9.07 11.33 -29.52
N SER A 107 -8.50 10.51 -30.39
CA SER A 107 -8.68 9.05 -30.36
C SER A 107 -7.78 8.50 -29.25
N LEU A 108 -8.28 8.55 -28.01
CA LEU A 108 -7.63 7.88 -26.89
C LEU A 108 -7.60 6.39 -27.18
N THR A 109 -6.40 5.83 -27.20
CA THR A 109 -6.25 4.37 -27.27
C THR A 109 -6.83 3.73 -26.01
N THR A 110 -7.30 2.50 -26.09
CA THR A 110 -7.81 1.75 -24.93
C THR A 110 -6.82 1.70 -23.76
N ALA A 111 -5.52 1.68 -24.05
CA ALA A 111 -4.46 1.72 -23.04
C ALA A 111 -4.35 3.07 -22.34
N GLU A 112 -4.56 4.17 -23.08
CA GLU A 112 -4.56 5.53 -22.48
C GLU A 112 -5.76 5.73 -21.58
N LEU A 113 -6.92 5.27 -22.01
CA LEU A 113 -8.14 5.31 -21.20
C LEU A 113 -7.97 4.48 -19.92
N ALA A 114 -7.46 3.25 -20.03
CA ALA A 114 -7.20 2.40 -18.86
C ALA A 114 -6.20 3.03 -17.89
N PHE A 115 -5.13 3.66 -18.40
CA PHE A 115 -4.16 4.38 -17.59
C PHE A 115 -4.80 5.60 -16.91
N ALA A 116 -5.61 6.37 -17.63
CA ALA A 116 -6.29 7.54 -17.07
C ALA A 116 -7.26 7.15 -15.94
N VAL A 117 -8.04 6.09 -16.13
CA VAL A 117 -8.94 5.56 -15.10
C VAL A 117 -8.15 5.09 -13.88
N TRP A 118 -7.09 4.30 -14.09
CA TRP A 118 -6.22 3.85 -13.01
C TRP A 118 -5.63 5.03 -12.23
N ALA A 119 -5.07 6.01 -12.93
CA ALA A 119 -4.44 7.19 -12.31
C ALA A 119 -5.47 8.05 -11.56
N ALA A 120 -6.66 8.25 -12.12
CA ALA A 120 -7.73 9.01 -11.48
C ALA A 120 -8.18 8.36 -10.18
N VAL A 121 -8.37 7.03 -10.16
CA VAL A 121 -8.75 6.31 -8.93
C VAL A 121 -7.62 6.33 -7.91
N ALA A 122 -6.37 6.09 -8.31
CA ALA A 122 -5.20 6.16 -7.42
C ALA A 122 -5.05 7.56 -6.81
N ALA A 123 -5.16 8.61 -7.62
CA ALA A 123 -5.15 10.00 -7.16
C ALA A 123 -6.32 10.30 -6.23
N GLY A 124 -7.52 9.81 -6.53
CA GLY A 124 -8.71 9.96 -5.69
C GLY A 124 -8.55 9.31 -4.31
N VAL A 125 -7.97 8.11 -4.26
CA VAL A 125 -7.66 7.42 -3.00
C VAL A 125 -6.65 8.23 -2.18
N LEU A 126 -5.57 8.69 -2.77
CA LEU A 126 -4.56 9.53 -2.10
C LEU A 126 -5.14 10.85 -1.64
N ALA A 127 -5.82 11.58 -2.53
CA ALA A 127 -6.44 12.86 -2.21
C ALA A 127 -7.44 12.73 -1.07
N GLY A 128 -8.31 11.73 -1.10
CA GLY A 128 -9.27 11.47 -0.03
C GLY A 128 -8.62 11.18 1.32
N ARG A 129 -7.45 10.53 1.35
CA ARG A 129 -6.69 10.31 2.58
C ARG A 129 -6.00 11.58 3.06
N LEU A 130 -5.38 12.33 2.14
CA LEU A 130 -4.72 13.60 2.47
C LEU A 130 -5.71 14.64 2.96
N LEU A 131 -6.88 14.76 2.32
CA LEU A 131 -7.94 15.68 2.74
C LEU A 131 -8.47 15.34 4.13
N ARG A 132 -8.72 14.06 4.42
CA ARG A 132 -9.12 13.60 5.77
C ARG A 132 -8.03 13.92 6.80
N TYR A 133 -6.78 13.67 6.48
CA TYR A 133 -5.66 14.01 7.36
C TYR A 133 -5.53 15.54 7.57
N ALA A 134 -5.67 16.32 6.51
CA ALA A 134 -5.65 17.78 6.60
C ALA A 134 -6.83 18.32 7.44
N ALA A 135 -8.04 17.77 7.26
CA ALA A 135 -9.21 18.11 8.07
C ALA A 135 -9.00 17.76 9.55
N PHE A 136 -8.46 16.57 9.82
CA PHE A 136 -8.07 16.17 11.18
C PHE A 136 -7.06 17.13 11.79
N ARG A 137 -5.98 17.46 11.06
CA ARG A 137 -4.98 18.44 11.53
C ARG A 137 -5.56 19.82 11.80
N ARG A 138 -6.47 20.30 10.94
CA ARG A 138 -7.14 21.61 11.14
C ARG A 138 -8.02 21.59 12.38
N ARG A 139 -8.75 20.48 12.63
CA ARG A 139 -9.57 20.34 13.83
C ARG A 139 -8.70 20.29 15.09
N THR A 140 -7.68 19.46 15.11
CA THR A 140 -6.79 19.31 16.28
C THR A 140 -6.00 20.60 16.56
N ALA A 141 -5.58 21.35 15.53
CA ALA A 141 -4.88 22.62 15.73
C ALA A 141 -5.72 23.70 16.46
N ARG A 142 -7.05 23.60 16.41
CA ARG A 142 -7.95 24.54 17.08
C ARG A 142 -8.31 24.13 18.52
N TRP A 143 -8.25 22.84 18.81
CA TRP A 143 -8.78 22.27 20.05
C TRP A 143 -7.73 21.55 20.89
N CYS A 144 -6.45 21.65 20.51
CA CYS A 144 -5.37 21.07 21.26
C CYS A 144 -4.47 22.15 21.85
N THR A 145 -4.18 22.05 23.12
CA THR A 145 -3.30 22.96 23.87
C THR A 145 -1.95 22.30 24.12
N PRO A 146 -0.82 23.04 24.09
CA PRO A 146 0.49 22.48 24.44
C PRO A 146 0.47 21.92 25.87
N ALA A 147 0.96 20.69 26.05
CA ALA A 147 1.01 19.99 27.35
C ALA A 147 2.43 19.52 27.71
N GLY A 148 3.46 20.09 27.06
CA GLY A 148 4.85 19.80 27.33
C GLY A 148 5.54 18.99 26.23
N THR A 149 6.58 18.24 26.62
CA THR A 149 7.36 17.37 25.73
C THR A 149 7.62 16.04 26.43
N TYR A 150 7.66 14.96 25.65
CA TYR A 150 8.03 13.64 26.17
C TYR A 150 9.05 13.00 25.22
N GLU A 151 10.22 12.62 25.73
CA GLU A 151 11.36 12.13 24.93
C GLU A 151 11.68 13.00 23.69
N GLY A 152 11.59 14.32 23.82
CA GLY A 152 11.84 15.26 22.71
C GLY A 152 10.68 15.41 21.72
N VAL A 153 9.56 14.69 21.90
CA VAL A 153 8.36 14.81 21.08
C VAL A 153 7.36 15.76 21.74
N PRO A 154 6.88 16.83 21.08
CA PRO A 154 5.87 17.72 21.62
C PRO A 154 4.55 16.99 21.91
N VAL A 155 3.98 17.27 23.08
CA VAL A 155 2.72 16.69 23.59
C VAL A 155 1.65 17.78 23.62
N TYR A 156 0.45 17.42 23.17
CA TYR A 156 -0.72 18.30 23.18
C TYR A 156 -1.90 17.59 23.87
N ALA A 157 -2.62 18.31 24.71
CA ALA A 157 -3.90 17.86 25.26
C ALA A 157 -5.02 18.29 24.31
N CYS A 158 -5.96 17.41 24.01
CA CYS A 158 -7.00 17.60 23.01
C CYS A 158 -8.36 17.13 23.53
N ALA A 159 -9.31 18.05 23.66
CA ALA A 159 -10.67 17.74 24.10
C ALA A 159 -11.46 16.86 23.09
N LEU A 160 -11.08 16.88 21.81
CA LEU A 160 -11.77 16.14 20.75
C LEU A 160 -11.40 14.65 20.66
N LEU A 161 -10.35 14.22 21.36
CA LEU A 161 -9.84 12.87 21.25
C LEU A 161 -10.37 12.00 22.39
N SER A 162 -10.74 10.78 22.06
CA SER A 162 -11.08 9.73 23.04
C SER A 162 -9.92 8.76 23.31
N SER A 163 -8.89 8.78 22.45
CA SER A 163 -7.70 7.94 22.58
C SER A 163 -6.44 8.70 22.17
N PRO A 164 -5.26 8.35 22.72
CA PRO A 164 -3.98 8.89 22.33
C PRO A 164 -3.72 8.70 20.82
N ALA A 165 -2.93 9.58 20.24
CA ALA A 165 -2.57 9.46 18.83
C ALA A 165 -1.24 10.16 18.50
N LEU A 166 -0.37 9.50 17.74
CA LEU A 166 0.80 10.12 17.12
C LEU A 166 0.44 10.71 15.76
N THR A 167 0.79 11.97 15.52
CA THR A 167 0.56 12.66 14.23
C THR A 167 1.80 13.39 13.76
N GLY A 168 1.83 13.76 12.46
CA GLY A 168 2.94 14.53 11.90
C GLY A 168 4.06 13.66 11.34
N LEU A 169 4.07 13.45 10.01
CA LEU A 169 5.05 12.59 9.34
C LEU A 169 6.49 13.12 9.47
N LEU A 170 6.70 14.43 9.28
CA LEU A 170 8.03 15.06 9.34
C LEU A 170 8.35 15.61 10.74
N ARG A 171 7.34 16.08 11.47
CA ARG A 171 7.45 16.62 12.82
C ARG A 171 6.43 15.91 13.70
N PRO A 172 6.80 14.78 14.30
CA PRO A 172 5.89 13.99 15.12
C PRO A 172 5.41 14.80 16.34
N ARG A 173 4.13 14.60 16.68
CA ARG A 173 3.48 15.21 17.84
C ARG A 173 2.57 14.16 18.46
N ILE A 174 2.59 14.08 19.77
CA ILE A 174 1.70 13.21 20.54
C ILE A 174 0.48 14.03 20.94
N LEU A 175 -0.70 13.52 20.63
CA LEU A 175 -1.98 14.09 21.04
C LEU A 175 -2.58 13.18 22.10
N LEU A 176 -2.97 13.74 23.23
CA LEU A 176 -3.61 13.02 24.34
C LEU A 176 -5.02 13.56 24.58
N PRO A 177 -5.98 12.71 24.97
CA PRO A 177 -7.26 13.20 25.48
C PRO A 177 -7.06 14.08 26.71
N GLU A 178 -7.94 15.05 26.92
CA GLU A 178 -7.96 15.83 28.16
C GLU A 178 -8.51 15.00 29.34
N GLY A 179 -8.08 15.31 30.54
CA GLY A 179 -8.58 14.67 31.76
C GLY A 179 -8.13 13.23 31.98
N VAL A 180 -7.09 12.78 31.26
CA VAL A 180 -6.52 11.45 31.48
C VAL A 180 -5.72 11.44 32.77
N GLU A 181 -5.99 10.46 33.64
CA GLU A 181 -5.25 10.20 34.88
C GLU A 181 -3.74 10.06 34.62
N GLU A 182 -2.90 10.57 35.51
CA GLU A 182 -1.46 10.70 35.32
C GLU A 182 -0.77 9.35 35.01
N GLU A 183 -1.18 8.29 35.64
CA GLU A 183 -0.63 6.97 35.37
C GLU A 183 -0.95 6.49 33.96
N ARG A 184 -2.21 6.61 33.56
CA ARG A 184 -2.65 6.24 32.20
C ARG A 184 -1.99 7.12 31.14
N ARG A 185 -1.79 8.39 31.46
CA ARG A 185 -1.06 9.34 30.62
C ARG A 185 0.38 8.90 30.41
N ALA A 186 1.09 8.47 31.46
CA ALA A 186 2.46 8.00 31.35
C ALA A 186 2.59 6.77 30.44
N PHE A 187 1.66 5.81 30.53
CA PHE A 187 1.64 4.64 29.65
C PHE A 187 1.33 5.00 28.20
N ALA A 188 0.36 5.89 27.98
CA ALA A 188 0.02 6.38 26.64
C ALA A 188 1.19 7.12 25.99
N LEU A 189 1.89 7.98 26.74
CA LEU A 189 3.07 8.68 26.27
C LEU A 189 4.19 7.70 25.87
N ALA A 190 4.45 6.69 26.69
CA ALA A 190 5.46 5.67 26.39
C ALA A 190 5.12 4.90 25.10
N HIS A 191 3.85 4.57 24.87
CA HIS A 191 3.37 3.91 23.67
C HIS A 191 3.55 4.79 22.42
N GLU A 192 3.02 6.02 22.44
CA GLU A 192 3.08 6.94 21.31
C GLU A 192 4.52 7.38 20.99
N ALA A 193 5.37 7.59 22.00
CA ALA A 193 6.79 7.89 21.82
C ALA A 193 7.52 6.70 21.16
N MET A 194 7.15 5.45 21.48
CA MET A 194 7.72 4.28 20.83
C MET A 194 7.37 4.24 19.34
N HIS A 195 6.14 4.58 18.94
CA HIS A 195 5.78 4.74 17.54
C HIS A 195 6.62 5.82 16.84
N ALA A 196 6.87 6.95 17.51
CA ALA A 196 7.71 8.03 16.98
C ALA A 196 9.15 7.57 16.75
N ARG A 197 9.77 6.90 17.74
CA ARG A 197 11.13 6.34 17.65
C ARG A 197 11.27 5.32 16.53
N ARG A 198 10.27 4.46 16.33
CA ARG A 198 10.22 3.42 15.30
C ARG A 198 9.88 3.97 13.91
N ARG A 199 9.49 5.25 13.82
CA ARG A 199 9.04 5.90 12.57
C ARG A 199 7.84 5.18 11.94
N ASP A 200 6.90 4.69 12.73
CA ASP A 200 5.78 3.89 12.25
C ASP A 200 4.84 4.68 11.34
N LEU A 201 4.78 6.02 11.47
CA LEU A 201 4.03 6.89 10.54
C LEU A 201 4.55 6.80 9.09
N TRP A 202 5.87 6.66 8.88
CA TRP A 202 6.45 6.48 7.55
C TRP A 202 6.07 5.12 6.95
N ARG A 203 6.03 4.07 7.77
CA ARG A 203 5.58 2.75 7.37
C ARG A 203 4.10 2.76 6.98
N LYS A 204 3.26 3.43 7.78
CA LYS A 204 1.83 3.62 7.48
C LYS A 204 1.64 4.45 6.19
N ALA A 205 2.47 5.47 5.94
CA ALA A 205 2.45 6.25 4.71
C ALA A 205 2.84 5.41 3.47
N LEU A 206 3.88 4.58 3.58
CA LEU A 206 4.27 3.64 2.52
C LEU A 206 3.14 2.66 2.19
N LEU A 207 2.53 2.06 3.21
CA LEU A 207 1.40 1.15 3.02
C LEU A 207 0.21 1.83 2.35
N LEU A 208 -0.06 3.09 2.69
CA LEU A 208 -1.10 3.88 2.05
C LEU A 208 -0.79 4.14 0.56
N TRP A 209 0.46 4.48 0.25
CA TRP A 209 0.93 4.66 -1.13
C TRP A 209 0.74 3.38 -1.94
N VAL A 210 1.15 2.24 -1.41
CA VAL A 210 0.98 0.92 -2.03
C VAL A 210 -0.49 0.58 -2.27
N CYS A 211 -1.37 0.86 -1.29
CA CYS A 211 -2.82 0.69 -1.46
C CYS A 211 -3.41 1.60 -2.54
N ALA A 212 -2.86 2.78 -2.74
CA ALA A 212 -3.32 3.68 -3.80
C ALA A 212 -2.86 3.23 -5.19
N LEU A 213 -1.63 2.75 -5.34
CA LEU A 213 -1.12 2.20 -6.60
C LEU A 213 -1.85 0.92 -7.02
N HIS A 214 -2.09 0.03 -6.07
CA HIS A 214 -2.70 -1.28 -6.28
C HIS A 214 -4.13 -1.34 -5.72
N TRP A 215 -4.89 -0.25 -5.86
CA TRP A 215 -6.23 -0.09 -5.30
C TRP A 215 -7.20 -1.22 -5.71
N PHE A 216 -7.00 -1.80 -6.88
CA PHE A 216 -7.79 -2.89 -7.44
C PHE A 216 -7.48 -4.27 -6.84
N ASN A 217 -6.37 -4.43 -6.09
CA ASN A 217 -5.95 -5.70 -5.51
C ASN A 217 -6.36 -5.81 -4.03
N PRO A 218 -7.33 -6.66 -3.66
CA PRO A 218 -7.79 -6.81 -2.28
C PRO A 218 -6.71 -7.35 -1.34
N LEU A 219 -5.74 -8.12 -1.85
CA LEU A 219 -4.65 -8.67 -1.04
C LEU A 219 -3.74 -7.57 -0.48
N VAL A 220 -3.60 -6.45 -1.18
CA VAL A 220 -2.81 -5.31 -0.71
C VAL A 220 -3.50 -4.62 0.48
N TRP A 221 -4.82 -4.58 0.51
CA TRP A 221 -5.57 -4.07 1.67
C TRP A 221 -5.47 -5.00 2.88
N LEU A 222 -5.42 -6.33 2.65
CA LEU A 222 -5.18 -7.32 3.69
C LEU A 222 -3.74 -7.25 4.20
N LEU A 223 -2.74 -7.08 3.32
CA LEU A 223 -1.35 -6.81 3.68
C LEU A 223 -1.26 -5.61 4.62
N ARG A 224 -1.89 -4.50 4.26
CA ARG A 224 -1.90 -3.29 5.09
C ARG A 224 -2.46 -3.58 6.49
N ARG A 225 -3.61 -4.25 6.59
CA ARG A 225 -4.22 -4.60 7.89
C ARG A 225 -3.33 -5.49 8.73
N ALA A 226 -2.68 -6.48 8.10
CA ALA A 226 -1.75 -7.39 8.78
C ALA A 226 -0.50 -6.65 9.26
N ALA A 227 0.07 -5.79 8.42
CA ALA A 227 1.24 -4.99 8.75
C ALA A 227 0.95 -4.00 9.89
N GLU A 228 -0.18 -3.28 9.84
CA GLU A 228 -0.59 -2.36 10.89
C GLU A 228 -0.78 -3.09 12.23
N ARG A 229 -1.43 -4.25 12.23
CA ARG A 229 -1.57 -5.09 13.44
C ARG A 229 -0.23 -5.54 14.00
N ASP A 230 0.67 -6.02 13.16
CA ASP A 230 1.99 -6.47 13.61
C ASP A 230 2.87 -5.29 14.07
N MET A 231 2.66 -4.07 13.54
CA MET A 231 3.31 -2.84 14.05
C MET A 231 2.85 -2.51 15.47
N GLU A 232 1.57 -2.60 15.76
CA GLU A 232 1.04 -2.38 17.12
C GLU A 232 1.61 -3.42 18.11
N ILE A 233 1.56 -4.72 17.77
CA ILE A 233 2.14 -5.78 18.61
C ILE A 233 3.64 -5.58 18.82
N ALA A 234 4.37 -5.13 17.81
CA ALA A 234 5.79 -4.87 17.92
C ALA A 234 6.10 -3.58 18.72
N CYS A 235 5.19 -2.59 18.72
CA CYS A 235 5.26 -1.41 19.56
C CYS A 235 5.09 -1.81 21.03
N ASP A 236 4.01 -2.52 21.35
CA ASP A 236 3.75 -3.01 22.70
C ASP A 236 4.90 -3.86 23.22
N ALA A 237 5.40 -4.80 22.41
CA ALA A 237 6.54 -5.65 22.81
C ALA A 237 7.79 -4.83 23.11
N ALA A 238 8.02 -3.72 22.40
CA ALA A 238 9.15 -2.84 22.63
C ALA A 238 8.99 -2.00 23.91
N VAL A 239 7.79 -1.50 24.21
CA VAL A 239 7.47 -0.78 25.44
C VAL A 239 7.57 -1.70 26.66
N LEU A 240 7.14 -2.96 26.53
CA LEU A 240 7.16 -3.97 27.60
C LEU A 240 8.54 -4.61 27.83
N ALA A 241 9.53 -4.32 26.98
CA ALA A 241 10.87 -4.90 27.11
C ALA A 241 11.54 -4.47 28.42
N GLY A 242 12.00 -5.44 29.20
CA GLY A 242 12.65 -5.19 30.51
C GLY A 242 11.72 -4.77 31.64
N ARG A 243 10.40 -4.74 31.43
CA ARG A 243 9.42 -4.39 32.45
C ARG A 243 8.96 -5.62 33.25
N ASP A 244 8.68 -5.45 34.51
CA ASP A 244 8.15 -6.50 35.40
C ASP A 244 6.69 -6.85 35.09
N GLY A 245 6.17 -7.89 35.74
CA GLY A 245 4.82 -8.39 35.47
C GLY A 245 3.70 -7.46 35.94
N GLU A 246 3.94 -6.69 37.02
CA GLU A 246 2.97 -5.73 37.51
C GLU A 246 2.84 -4.54 36.58
N TRP A 247 3.94 -3.98 36.16
CA TRP A 247 3.97 -2.88 35.19
C TRP A 247 3.29 -3.27 33.88
N ARG A 248 3.52 -4.50 33.37
CA ARG A 248 2.87 -5.02 32.17
C ARG A 248 1.35 -5.11 32.30
N ARG A 249 0.84 -5.55 33.49
CA ARG A 249 -0.61 -5.61 33.74
C ARG A 249 -1.23 -4.22 33.77
N ARG A 250 -0.60 -3.27 34.47
CA ARG A 250 -1.07 -1.87 34.55
C ARG A 250 -1.06 -1.19 33.20
N TYR A 251 -0.01 -1.37 32.42
CA TYR A 251 0.08 -0.89 31.04
C TYR A 251 -1.06 -1.44 30.17
N GLY A 252 -1.28 -2.75 30.17
CA GLY A 252 -2.36 -3.37 29.40
C GLY A 252 -3.75 -2.86 29.81
N ALA A 253 -4.01 -2.71 31.11
CA ALA A 253 -5.26 -2.15 31.62
C ALA A 253 -5.45 -0.68 31.17
N ALA A 254 -4.38 0.12 31.20
CA ALA A 254 -4.41 1.51 30.77
C ALA A 254 -4.72 1.63 29.26
N LEU A 255 -4.08 0.82 28.40
CA LEU A 255 -4.36 0.86 26.96
C LEU A 255 -5.79 0.39 26.63
N LEU A 256 -6.27 -0.65 27.30
CA LEU A 256 -7.64 -1.13 27.11
C LEU A 256 -8.68 -0.08 27.49
N SER A 257 -8.40 0.80 28.47
CA SER A 257 -9.31 1.87 28.87
C SER A 257 -9.53 2.94 27.79
N PHE A 258 -8.62 3.07 26.82
CA PHE A 258 -8.78 3.96 25.66
C PHE A 258 -9.57 3.33 24.51
N VAL A 259 -9.86 2.03 24.57
CA VAL A 259 -10.68 1.36 23.56
C VAL A 259 -12.15 1.70 23.80
N PRO A 260 -12.86 2.35 22.87
CA PRO A 260 -14.26 2.68 23.06
C PRO A 260 -15.10 1.40 23.22
N VAL A 261 -15.76 1.25 24.36
CA VAL A 261 -16.71 0.16 24.58
C VAL A 261 -17.90 0.38 23.65
N GLY A 262 -18.08 -0.47 22.64
CA GLY A 262 -19.29 -0.51 21.82
C GLY A 262 -19.24 0.20 20.46
N ARG A 263 -18.08 0.66 19.96
CA ARG A 263 -17.95 1.05 18.53
C ARG A 263 -17.03 0.08 17.80
N PRO A 264 -17.51 -0.58 16.71
CA PRO A 264 -16.60 -1.28 15.81
C PRO A 264 -15.59 -0.26 15.28
N ALA A 265 -14.30 -0.65 15.25
CA ALA A 265 -13.24 0.19 14.71
C ALA A 265 -13.65 0.67 13.30
N PRO A 266 -13.52 1.95 12.97
CA PRO A 266 -13.81 2.41 11.63
C PRO A 266 -12.88 1.71 10.65
N LEU A 267 -13.49 1.00 9.69
CA LEU A 267 -12.87 0.28 8.57
C LEU A 267 -12.06 1.21 7.68
#